data_97477dd9304eb11d0a08f1ee4081a947
#
_entry.id   97477dd9304eb11d0a08f1ee4081a947
#
_cell.length_a   1.000
_cell.length_b   1.000
_cell.length_c   1.000
_cell.angle_alpha   90.00
_cell.angle_beta   90.00
_cell.angle_gamma   90.00
#
_symmetry.space_group_name_H-M   'P 1'
#
loop_
_entity.id
_entity.type
_entity.pdbx_description
1 polymer ?
#
loop_
_entity_poly.entity_id
_entity_poly.type
_entity_poly.pdbx_seq_one_letter_code
_entity_poly.pdbx_strand_id
1 'polypeptide(L)'
;MTTPDTPPPKVGPNGRPVRPFVMPTSLAGKLYVWHTLLLRRSVQIGILLLFIGTVRWGWEVAGRPVLTGNLSSSELLGFIPLADPFAALQILMTGHLPLQELLLGAGIILIIYGLLGGRSWCSWVCPVNMLTDLSAWLRRRLGVSDLFHLSRNIRYTVLALTLILSALTGIAAFEWISPISMLHRELIFGIGLGWTAVLGIFLFDLFILRNGWCGHLCPLGAFYALVGRLAQVRVAFDAPTCTHCGECARLCPEPQVLNLKEAATAGMISSGECSNCGRCITVCPE
;
A
#
# COMPACT_ATOMS: atom_id res chain seq x y z
N MET A 1 8.75 13.61 52.30
CA MET A 1 8.44 13.94 50.86
C MET A 1 8.15 12.61 50.15
N THR A 2 6.89 12.20 50.13
CA THR A 2 6.43 10.98 49.44
C THR A 2 6.40 11.29 47.96
N THR A 3 7.16 10.52 47.18
CA THR A 3 7.11 10.53 45.71
C THR A 3 5.70 10.26 45.24
N PRO A 4 5.17 10.98 44.21
CA PRO A 4 3.81 10.73 43.74
C PRO A 4 3.71 9.31 43.20
N ASP A 5 2.66 8.60 43.61
CA ASP A 5 2.27 7.25 43.20
C ASP A 5 2.22 7.17 41.65
N THR A 6 3.30 6.75 41.03
CA THR A 6 3.24 6.28 39.65
C THR A 6 2.48 4.96 39.65
N PRO A 7 1.37 4.85 38.90
CA PRO A 7 0.63 3.58 38.85
C PRO A 7 1.56 2.46 38.41
N PRO A 8 1.42 1.24 38.93
CA PRO A 8 2.30 0.14 38.62
C PRO A 8 2.31 -0.10 37.08
N PRO A 9 3.45 -0.44 36.51
CA PRO A 9 3.54 -0.67 35.06
C PRO A 9 2.60 -1.79 34.68
N LYS A 10 1.79 -1.57 33.62
CA LYS A 10 0.93 -2.62 33.05
C LYS A 10 1.82 -3.78 32.66
N VAL A 11 1.44 -5.01 33.05
CA VAL A 11 2.18 -6.23 32.73
C VAL A 11 1.46 -6.95 31.59
N GLY A 12 2.20 -7.34 30.58
CA GLY A 12 1.70 -8.09 29.44
C GLY A 12 1.41 -9.55 29.79
N PRO A 13 0.77 -10.32 28.89
CA PRO A 13 0.44 -11.73 29.11
C PRO A 13 1.65 -12.63 29.40
N ASN A 14 2.82 -12.23 28.95
CA ASN A 14 4.10 -12.92 29.16
C ASN A 14 4.81 -12.54 30.49
N GLY A 15 4.14 -11.79 31.38
CA GLY A 15 4.71 -11.34 32.65
C GLY A 15 5.73 -10.19 32.53
N ARG A 16 5.96 -9.65 31.33
CA ARG A 16 6.89 -8.54 31.10
C ARG A 16 6.18 -7.19 31.23
N PRO A 17 6.84 -6.13 31.69
CA PRO A 17 6.24 -4.80 31.74
C PRO A 17 5.98 -4.29 30.32
N VAL A 18 4.77 -3.77 30.08
CA VAL A 18 4.40 -3.15 28.81
C VAL A 18 5.20 -1.86 28.61
N ARG A 19 6.01 -1.81 27.58
CA ARG A 19 6.80 -0.63 27.20
C ARG A 19 6.10 0.10 26.05
N PRO A 20 5.60 1.34 26.26
CA PRO A 20 5.10 2.14 25.16
C PRO A 20 6.28 2.53 24.24
N PHE A 21 5.99 2.64 22.95
CA PHE A 21 6.98 3.15 22.01
C PHE A 21 7.35 4.61 22.36
N VAL A 22 8.62 4.85 22.59
CA VAL A 22 9.18 6.18 22.79
C VAL A 22 10.14 6.48 21.63
N MET A 23 9.92 7.62 20.96
CA MET A 23 10.80 8.05 19.87
C MET A 23 12.24 8.23 20.37
N PRO A 24 13.23 7.58 19.78
CA PRO A 24 14.62 7.76 20.16
C PRO A 24 15.07 9.21 20.03
N THR A 25 15.87 9.68 20.98
CA THR A 25 16.43 11.05 20.93
C THR A 25 17.61 11.14 19.97
N SER A 26 18.38 10.05 19.83
CA SER A 26 19.53 9.99 18.95
C SER A 26 19.14 10.03 17.47
N LEU A 27 19.98 10.64 16.63
CA LEU A 27 19.77 10.72 15.18
C LEU A 27 19.72 9.33 14.55
N ALA A 28 20.64 8.44 14.95
CA ALA A 28 20.66 7.06 14.45
C ALA A 28 19.39 6.30 14.80
N GLY A 29 18.85 6.45 16.02
CA GLY A 29 17.59 5.85 16.42
C GLY A 29 16.40 6.40 15.64
N LYS A 30 16.34 7.71 15.37
CA LYS A 30 15.30 8.32 14.52
C LYS A 30 15.38 7.78 13.10
N LEU A 31 16.57 7.68 12.53
CA LEU A 31 16.78 7.12 11.19
C LEU A 31 16.35 5.64 11.15
N TYR A 32 16.63 4.86 12.20
CA TYR A 32 16.17 3.48 12.29
C TYR A 32 14.63 3.40 12.30
N VAL A 33 13.93 4.24 13.06
CA VAL A 33 12.46 4.26 13.07
C VAL A 33 11.88 4.69 11.72
N TRP A 34 12.55 5.59 11.01
CA TRP A 34 12.08 6.13 9.74
C TRP A 34 12.59 5.39 8.51
N HIS A 35 13.54 4.44 8.64
CA HIS A 35 14.18 3.84 7.48
C HIS A 35 13.18 3.18 6.50
N THR A 36 12.18 2.44 7.00
CA THR A 36 11.16 1.82 6.14
C THR A 36 10.29 2.88 5.44
N LEU A 37 9.98 3.99 6.13
CA LEU A 37 9.25 5.08 5.53
C LEU A 37 10.08 5.75 4.43
N LEU A 38 11.32 6.12 4.74
CA LEU A 38 12.22 6.77 3.78
C LEU A 38 12.46 5.88 2.56
N LEU A 39 12.75 4.59 2.76
CA LEU A 39 12.98 3.65 1.67
C LEU A 39 11.75 3.52 0.76
N ARG A 40 10.54 3.40 1.33
CA ARG A 40 9.31 3.35 0.53
C ARG A 40 9.10 4.65 -0.27
N ARG A 41 9.34 5.82 0.35
CA ARG A 41 9.20 7.11 -0.35
C ARG A 41 10.24 7.25 -1.46
N SER A 42 11.48 6.83 -1.21
CA SER A 42 12.53 6.83 -2.24
C SER A 42 12.16 5.95 -3.43
N VAL A 43 11.60 4.76 -3.20
CA VAL A 43 11.14 3.89 -4.29
C VAL A 43 9.96 4.52 -5.05
N GLN A 44 8.93 5.01 -4.34
CA GLN A 44 7.76 5.64 -4.98
C GLN A 44 8.14 6.88 -5.81
N ILE A 45 8.94 7.77 -5.22
CA ILE A 45 9.42 8.98 -5.92
C ILE A 45 10.37 8.59 -7.04
N GLY A 46 11.26 7.62 -6.83
CA GLY A 46 12.19 7.15 -7.84
C GLY A 46 11.48 6.60 -9.08
N ILE A 47 10.44 5.78 -8.92
CA ILE A 47 9.64 5.27 -10.03
C ILE A 47 8.95 6.41 -10.79
N LEU A 48 8.35 7.38 -10.09
CA LEU A 48 7.73 8.55 -10.74
C LEU A 48 8.77 9.40 -11.49
N LEU A 49 9.94 9.60 -10.90
CA LEU A 49 11.04 10.34 -11.55
C LEU A 49 11.57 9.61 -12.79
N LEU A 50 11.62 8.27 -12.80
CA LEU A 50 11.99 7.50 -13.98
C LEU A 50 11.01 7.73 -15.13
N PHE A 51 9.69 7.70 -14.87
CA PHE A 51 8.70 8.03 -15.90
C PHE A 51 8.83 9.47 -16.40
N ILE A 52 8.89 10.45 -15.48
CA ILE A 52 9.02 11.87 -15.83
C ILE A 52 10.35 12.11 -16.57
N GLY A 53 11.44 11.52 -16.09
CA GLY A 53 12.77 11.66 -16.67
C GLY A 53 12.85 11.12 -18.10
N THR A 54 12.25 9.97 -18.35
CA THR A 54 12.20 9.39 -19.69
C THR A 54 11.34 10.25 -20.63
N VAL A 55 10.15 10.71 -20.19
CA VAL A 55 9.24 11.46 -21.06
C VAL A 55 9.67 12.91 -21.27
N ARG A 56 10.10 13.61 -20.18
CA ARG A 56 10.42 15.05 -20.27
C ARG A 56 11.89 15.36 -20.56
N TRP A 57 12.79 14.50 -20.11
CA TRP A 57 14.25 14.75 -20.21
C TRP A 57 14.95 13.75 -21.13
N GLY A 58 14.20 12.80 -21.72
CA GLY A 58 14.74 11.85 -22.68
C GLY A 58 15.78 10.91 -22.06
N TRP A 59 15.57 10.45 -20.82
CA TRP A 59 16.52 9.53 -20.19
C TRP A 59 16.56 8.20 -20.93
N GLU A 60 17.74 7.87 -21.42
CA GLU A 60 18.03 6.67 -22.20
C GLU A 60 19.26 5.96 -21.65
N VAL A 61 19.24 4.64 -21.77
CA VAL A 61 20.39 3.77 -21.49
C VAL A 61 20.67 2.96 -22.76
N ALA A 62 21.88 3.06 -23.28
CA ALA A 62 22.28 2.41 -24.53
C ALA A 62 21.36 2.73 -25.73
N GLY A 63 20.87 3.99 -25.85
CA GLY A 63 19.99 4.43 -26.93
C GLY A 63 18.54 3.93 -26.79
N ARG A 64 18.16 3.43 -25.64
CA ARG A 64 16.78 2.98 -25.35
C ARG A 64 16.19 3.75 -24.17
N PRO A 65 14.90 4.14 -24.24
CA PRO A 65 14.25 4.81 -23.13
C PRO A 65 14.23 3.92 -21.89
N VAL A 66 14.49 4.52 -20.73
CA VAL A 66 14.59 3.74 -19.47
C VAL A 66 13.25 3.12 -19.10
N LEU A 67 12.16 3.90 -19.10
CA LEU A 67 10.85 3.44 -18.70
C LEU A 67 9.76 4.22 -19.46
N THR A 68 9.07 3.54 -20.37
CA THR A 68 7.98 4.12 -21.17
C THR A 68 6.62 3.65 -20.72
N GLY A 69 5.55 4.39 -21.09
CA GLY A 69 4.18 4.03 -20.74
C GLY A 69 3.70 4.63 -19.41
N ASN A 70 2.95 3.86 -18.65
CA ASN A 70 2.37 4.26 -17.37
C ASN A 70 2.39 3.10 -16.35
N LEU A 71 1.87 3.34 -15.13
CA LEU A 71 1.86 2.32 -14.07
C LEU A 71 0.96 1.11 -14.36
N SER A 72 0.04 1.20 -15.33
CA SER A 72 -0.83 0.08 -15.74
C SER A 72 -0.22 -0.73 -16.87
N SER A 73 0.59 -0.09 -17.75
CA SER A 73 1.30 -0.75 -18.84
C SER A 73 2.55 0.05 -19.17
N SER A 74 3.70 -0.57 -19.01
CA SER A 74 5.01 0.07 -19.23
C SER A 74 6.00 -0.91 -19.84
N GLU A 75 7.04 -0.36 -20.45
CA GLU A 75 8.18 -1.11 -20.98
C GLU A 75 9.45 -0.60 -20.33
N LEU A 76 10.21 -1.51 -19.76
CA LEU A 76 11.52 -1.24 -19.20
C LEU A 76 12.58 -1.50 -20.28
N LEU A 77 13.40 -0.49 -20.58
CA LEU A 77 14.46 -0.50 -21.60
C LEU A 77 13.95 -0.83 -23.02
N GLY A 78 12.63 -0.66 -23.28
CA GLY A 78 12.00 -0.90 -24.57
C GLY A 78 11.91 -2.37 -25.01
N PHE A 79 12.03 -3.34 -24.06
CA PHE A 79 11.89 -4.77 -24.37
C PHE A 79 11.29 -5.62 -23.23
N ILE A 80 11.31 -5.14 -21.99
CA ILE A 80 10.67 -5.89 -20.90
C ILE A 80 9.29 -5.28 -20.64
N PRO A 81 8.20 -5.96 -21.04
CA PRO A 81 6.86 -5.49 -20.75
C PRO A 81 6.58 -5.65 -19.26
N LEU A 82 6.01 -4.62 -18.66
CA LEU A 82 5.52 -4.62 -17.29
C LEU A 82 4.07 -4.12 -17.31
N ALA A 83 3.14 -4.94 -16.88
CA ALA A 83 1.73 -4.58 -16.90
C ALA A 83 1.03 -4.91 -15.59
N ASP A 84 0.04 -4.11 -15.22
CA ASP A 84 -0.80 -4.41 -14.06
C ASP A 84 -1.67 -5.65 -14.34
N PRO A 85 -1.53 -6.73 -13.55
CA PRO A 85 -2.33 -7.94 -13.74
C PRO A 85 -3.84 -7.69 -13.54
N PHE A 86 -4.23 -6.68 -12.76
CA PHE A 86 -5.63 -6.34 -12.61
C PHE A 86 -6.20 -5.65 -13.86
N ALA A 87 -5.43 -4.77 -14.51
CA ALA A 87 -5.79 -4.17 -15.80
C ALA A 87 -5.92 -5.26 -16.88
N ALA A 88 -4.96 -6.19 -16.94
CA ALA A 88 -5.01 -7.32 -17.86
C ALA A 88 -6.25 -8.21 -17.63
N LEU A 89 -6.60 -8.46 -16.35
CA LEU A 89 -7.80 -9.21 -15.98
C LEU A 89 -9.09 -8.49 -16.44
N GLN A 90 -9.17 -7.16 -16.27
CA GLN A 90 -10.30 -6.38 -16.75
C GLN A 90 -10.46 -6.50 -18.29
N ILE A 91 -9.35 -6.40 -19.04
CA ILE A 91 -9.37 -6.56 -20.50
C ILE A 91 -9.84 -7.98 -20.90
N LEU A 92 -9.36 -9.01 -20.20
CA LEU A 92 -9.85 -10.37 -20.43
C LEU A 92 -11.38 -10.49 -20.21
N MET A 93 -11.89 -9.83 -19.18
CA MET A 93 -13.35 -9.82 -18.89
C MET A 93 -14.15 -9.10 -19.97
N THR A 94 -13.56 -8.19 -20.76
CA THR A 94 -14.26 -7.58 -21.91
C THR A 94 -14.44 -8.51 -23.11
N GLY A 95 -13.89 -9.72 -23.05
CA GLY A 95 -13.93 -10.69 -24.15
C GLY A 95 -12.84 -10.44 -25.23
N HIS A 96 -11.98 -9.45 -25.04
CA HIS A 96 -10.85 -9.22 -25.94
C HIS A 96 -9.61 -9.96 -25.42
N LEU A 97 -8.93 -10.66 -26.32
CA LEU A 97 -7.62 -11.25 -26.00
C LEU A 97 -6.58 -10.13 -25.97
N PRO A 98 -5.94 -9.86 -24.83
CA PRO A 98 -4.89 -8.85 -24.75
C PRO A 98 -3.67 -9.29 -25.56
N LEU A 99 -2.87 -8.34 -26.01
CA LEU A 99 -1.60 -8.59 -26.68
C LEU A 99 -0.71 -9.50 -25.81
N GLN A 100 0.07 -10.37 -26.43
CA GLN A 100 0.96 -11.31 -25.72
C GLN A 100 1.91 -10.56 -24.77
N GLU A 101 2.40 -9.38 -25.16
CA GLU A 101 3.26 -8.52 -24.34
C GLU A 101 2.57 -8.08 -23.03
N LEU A 102 1.27 -7.74 -23.09
CA LEU A 102 0.51 -7.36 -21.91
C LEU A 102 0.35 -8.56 -20.96
N LEU A 103 0.08 -9.76 -21.49
CA LEU A 103 -0.03 -10.97 -20.67
C LEU A 103 1.31 -11.37 -20.05
N LEU A 104 2.40 -11.26 -20.79
CA LEU A 104 3.75 -11.52 -20.29
C LEU A 104 4.09 -10.52 -19.17
N GLY A 105 3.86 -9.22 -19.40
CA GLY A 105 4.10 -8.18 -18.41
C GLY A 105 3.27 -8.38 -17.14
N ALA A 106 1.98 -8.71 -17.29
CA ALA A 106 1.09 -9.02 -16.17
C ALA A 106 1.55 -10.27 -15.41
N GLY A 107 2.02 -11.29 -16.12
CA GLY A 107 2.56 -12.52 -15.54
C GLY A 107 3.82 -12.24 -14.70
N ILE A 108 4.75 -11.44 -15.22
CA ILE A 108 5.97 -11.02 -14.50
C ILE A 108 5.60 -10.32 -13.19
N ILE A 109 4.73 -9.32 -13.26
CA ILE A 109 4.29 -8.55 -12.09
C ILE A 109 3.53 -9.44 -11.09
N LEU A 110 2.66 -10.33 -11.59
CA LEU A 110 1.91 -11.25 -10.74
C LEU A 110 2.84 -12.20 -9.96
N ILE A 111 3.86 -12.75 -10.60
CA ILE A 111 4.85 -13.62 -9.97
C ILE A 111 5.65 -12.84 -8.92
N ILE A 112 6.18 -11.67 -9.28
CA ILE A 112 6.97 -10.84 -8.37
C ILE A 112 6.16 -10.52 -7.10
N TYR A 113 4.95 -9.97 -7.25
CA TYR A 113 4.14 -9.59 -6.10
C TYR A 113 3.44 -10.78 -5.44
N GLY A 114 3.24 -11.89 -6.14
CA GLY A 114 2.81 -13.15 -5.54
C GLY A 114 3.84 -13.70 -4.56
N LEU A 115 5.13 -13.55 -4.85
CA LEU A 115 6.22 -13.99 -3.99
C LEU A 115 6.55 -12.97 -2.88
N LEU A 116 6.67 -11.69 -3.21
CA LEU A 116 7.06 -10.64 -2.27
C LEU A 116 5.93 -10.21 -1.31
N GLY A 117 4.66 -10.50 -1.67
CA GLY A 117 3.50 -10.04 -0.92
C GLY A 117 2.63 -9.12 -1.76
N GLY A 118 1.44 -9.58 -2.16
CA GLY A 118 0.60 -8.89 -3.15
C GLY A 118 0.43 -7.39 -2.90
N ARG A 119 -0.01 -7.01 -1.71
CA ARG A 119 -0.23 -5.60 -1.36
C ARG A 119 1.07 -4.81 -1.09
N SER A 120 2.26 -5.40 -1.21
CA SER A 120 3.52 -4.66 -1.18
C SER A 120 3.59 -3.64 -2.32
N TRP A 121 2.99 -3.92 -3.49
CA TRP A 121 2.81 -2.94 -4.56
C TRP A 121 2.12 -1.67 -4.06
N CYS A 122 1.05 -1.80 -3.26
CA CYS A 122 0.31 -0.65 -2.73
C CYS A 122 1.17 0.23 -1.81
N SER A 123 2.10 -0.33 -1.05
CA SER A 123 2.91 0.43 -0.09
C SER A 123 4.25 0.92 -0.65
N TRP A 124 4.78 0.26 -1.69
CA TRP A 124 6.12 0.53 -2.21
C TRP A 124 6.13 1.22 -3.58
N VAL A 125 5.09 1.02 -4.40
CA VAL A 125 5.04 1.53 -5.77
C VAL A 125 3.93 2.56 -5.95
N CYS A 126 2.73 2.29 -5.43
CA CYS A 126 1.56 3.12 -5.67
C CYS A 126 1.72 4.55 -5.10
N PRO A 127 1.63 5.60 -5.94
CA PRO A 127 1.79 6.98 -5.49
C PRO A 127 0.61 7.47 -4.64
N VAL A 128 -0.60 6.91 -4.81
CA VAL A 128 -1.78 7.27 -4.02
C VAL A 128 -1.55 6.94 -2.54
N ASN A 129 -0.72 5.93 -2.22
CA ASN A 129 -0.35 5.64 -0.85
C ASN A 129 0.37 6.80 -0.13
N MET A 130 1.07 7.67 -0.88
CA MET A 130 1.68 8.85 -0.28
C MET A 130 0.62 9.83 0.25
N LEU A 131 -0.45 10.00 -0.50
CA LEU A 131 -1.58 10.88 -0.14
C LEU A 131 -2.36 10.32 1.05
N THR A 132 -2.68 9.02 1.03
CA THR A 132 -3.39 8.38 2.16
C THR A 132 -2.56 8.33 3.43
N ASP A 133 -1.24 8.20 3.33
CA ASP A 133 -0.35 8.31 4.48
C ASP A 133 -0.28 9.73 5.04
N LEU A 134 -0.28 10.74 4.16
CA LEU A 134 -0.30 12.14 4.54
C LEU A 134 -1.62 12.50 5.24
N SER A 135 -2.76 12.08 4.66
CA SER A 135 -4.08 12.29 5.28
C SER A 135 -4.18 11.61 6.64
N ALA A 136 -3.70 10.36 6.77
CA ALA A 136 -3.69 9.64 8.04
C ALA A 136 -2.77 10.30 9.09
N TRP A 137 -1.64 10.88 8.68
CA TRP A 137 -0.79 11.65 9.57
C TRP A 137 -1.48 12.93 10.04
N LEU A 138 -2.11 13.67 9.11
CA LEU A 138 -2.82 14.91 9.42
C LEU A 138 -4.03 14.67 10.32
N ARG A 139 -4.81 13.61 10.07
CA ARG A 139 -5.91 13.18 10.96
C ARG A 139 -5.45 13.01 12.41
N ARG A 140 -4.32 12.30 12.61
CA ARG A 140 -3.77 12.12 13.96
C ARG A 140 -3.36 13.41 14.62
N ARG A 141 -2.90 14.39 13.84
CA ARG A 141 -2.54 15.73 14.35
C ARG A 141 -3.76 16.57 14.68
N LEU A 142 -4.82 16.47 13.88
CA LEU A 142 -6.07 17.24 14.04
C LEU A 142 -7.05 16.54 15.00
N GLY A 143 -6.78 15.31 15.43
CA GLY A 143 -7.69 14.55 16.30
C GLY A 143 -9.02 14.16 15.63
N VAL A 144 -9.08 14.08 14.28
CA VAL A 144 -10.30 13.72 13.54
C VAL A 144 -10.60 12.24 13.73
N SER A 145 -11.79 11.91 14.22
CA SER A 145 -12.33 10.55 14.32
C SER A 145 -13.00 10.12 13.00
N ASP A 146 -13.26 8.82 12.85
CA ASP A 146 -14.02 8.31 11.71
C ASP A 146 -15.49 8.70 11.84
N LEU A 147 -16.07 9.27 10.77
CA LEU A 147 -17.50 9.62 10.71
C LEU A 147 -18.38 8.39 10.47
N PHE A 148 -17.87 7.42 9.72
CA PHE A 148 -18.58 6.19 9.37
C PHE A 148 -17.70 4.96 9.64
N HIS A 149 -18.35 3.86 9.97
CA HIS A 149 -17.71 2.54 10.04
C HIS A 149 -18.08 1.76 8.78
N LEU A 150 -17.13 1.64 7.87
CA LEU A 150 -17.30 0.88 6.64
C LEU A 150 -16.59 -0.46 6.78
N SER A 151 -17.27 -1.54 6.40
CA SER A 151 -16.61 -2.85 6.37
C SER A 151 -15.50 -2.88 5.32
N ARG A 152 -14.34 -3.41 5.68
CA ARG A 152 -13.21 -3.55 4.74
C ARG A 152 -13.48 -4.56 3.64
N ASN A 153 -14.48 -5.42 3.82
CA ASN A 153 -14.90 -6.37 2.80
C ASN A 153 -15.56 -5.71 1.59
N ILE A 154 -16.02 -4.45 1.71
CA ILE A 154 -16.61 -3.70 0.60
C ILE A 154 -15.66 -3.60 -0.59
N ARG A 155 -14.33 -3.53 -0.38
CA ARG A 155 -13.36 -3.54 -1.49
C ARG A 155 -13.46 -4.77 -2.39
N TYR A 156 -13.83 -5.93 -1.85
CA TYR A 156 -14.04 -7.16 -2.64
C TYR A 156 -15.35 -7.08 -3.44
N THR A 157 -16.38 -6.43 -2.88
CA THR A 157 -17.61 -6.14 -3.63
C THR A 157 -17.31 -5.16 -4.77
N VAL A 158 -16.53 -4.10 -4.50
CA VAL A 158 -16.10 -3.16 -5.54
C VAL A 158 -15.27 -3.85 -6.61
N LEU A 159 -14.36 -4.77 -6.22
CA LEU A 159 -13.60 -5.58 -7.18
C LEU A 159 -14.52 -6.39 -8.08
N ALA A 160 -15.49 -7.11 -7.50
CA ALA A 160 -16.45 -7.92 -8.28
C ALA A 160 -17.29 -7.03 -9.22
N LEU A 161 -17.83 -5.90 -8.71
CA LEU A 161 -18.58 -4.94 -9.52
C LEU A 161 -17.75 -4.36 -10.67
N THR A 162 -16.48 -4.05 -10.43
CA THR A 162 -15.57 -3.55 -11.48
C THR A 162 -15.38 -4.57 -12.59
N LEU A 163 -15.18 -5.84 -12.26
CA LEU A 163 -15.03 -6.91 -13.25
C LEU A 163 -16.34 -7.15 -14.04
N ILE A 164 -17.48 -7.16 -13.34
CA ILE A 164 -18.79 -7.29 -13.98
C ILE A 164 -19.04 -6.09 -14.92
N LEU A 165 -18.74 -4.88 -14.46
CA LEU A 165 -18.91 -3.68 -15.28
C LEU A 165 -18.01 -3.72 -16.51
N SER A 166 -16.75 -4.17 -16.35
CA SER A 166 -15.85 -4.36 -17.50
C SER A 166 -16.38 -5.35 -18.52
N ALA A 167 -16.96 -6.48 -18.06
CA ALA A 167 -17.57 -7.46 -18.94
C ALA A 167 -18.83 -6.92 -19.67
N LEU A 168 -19.64 -6.11 -19.00
CA LEU A 168 -20.87 -5.56 -19.58
C LEU A 168 -20.61 -4.39 -20.54
N THR A 169 -19.63 -3.55 -20.23
CA THR A 169 -19.36 -2.32 -21.01
C THR A 169 -18.32 -2.53 -22.11
N GLY A 170 -17.58 -3.65 -22.09
CA GLY A 170 -16.49 -3.92 -23.05
C GLY A 170 -15.27 -3.00 -22.87
N ILE A 171 -15.14 -2.33 -21.72
CA ILE A 171 -13.98 -1.45 -21.40
C ILE A 171 -13.40 -1.82 -20.03
N ALA A 172 -12.13 -1.55 -19.81
CA ALA A 172 -11.48 -1.71 -18.49
C ALA A 172 -11.99 -0.61 -17.54
N ALA A 173 -13.12 -0.85 -16.87
CA ALA A 173 -13.90 0.16 -16.15
C ALA A 173 -13.11 0.89 -15.06
N PHE A 174 -12.23 0.20 -14.31
CA PHE A 174 -11.44 0.85 -13.26
C PHE A 174 -10.33 1.74 -13.83
N GLU A 175 -9.74 1.40 -14.96
CA GLU A 175 -8.66 2.21 -15.56
C GLU A 175 -9.14 3.64 -15.91
N TRP A 176 -10.42 3.80 -16.25
CA TRP A 176 -11.02 5.11 -16.54
C TRP A 176 -11.13 6.01 -15.31
N ILE A 177 -11.36 5.42 -14.14
CA ILE A 177 -11.56 6.15 -12.87
C ILE A 177 -10.39 5.96 -11.89
N SER A 178 -9.34 5.29 -12.33
CA SER A 178 -8.18 4.99 -11.48
C SER A 178 -7.44 6.26 -11.06
N PRO A 179 -7.40 6.58 -9.76
CA PRO A 179 -6.66 7.74 -9.28
C PRO A 179 -5.15 7.60 -9.50
N ILE A 180 -4.67 6.36 -9.68
CA ILE A 180 -3.26 6.07 -9.95
C ILE A 180 -2.92 6.55 -11.36
N SER A 181 -3.74 6.16 -12.36
CA SER A 181 -3.57 6.57 -13.76
C SER A 181 -3.79 8.07 -13.92
N MET A 182 -4.79 8.64 -13.21
CA MET A 182 -5.02 10.09 -13.20
C MET A 182 -3.82 10.84 -12.63
N LEU A 183 -3.36 10.48 -11.44
CA LEU A 183 -2.22 11.14 -10.81
C LEU A 183 -0.94 11.04 -11.67
N HIS A 184 -0.67 9.85 -12.22
CA HIS A 184 0.48 9.62 -13.09
C HIS A 184 0.44 10.51 -14.33
N ARG A 185 -0.72 10.55 -15.02
CA ARG A 185 -0.92 11.38 -16.22
C ARG A 185 -0.73 12.87 -15.92
N GLU A 186 -1.31 13.36 -14.82
CA GLU A 186 -1.19 14.77 -14.43
C GLU A 186 0.25 15.15 -14.06
N LEU A 187 1.02 14.24 -13.46
CA LEU A 187 2.43 14.47 -13.16
C LEU A 187 3.29 14.54 -14.42
N ILE A 188 2.97 13.77 -15.44
CA ILE A 188 3.74 13.72 -16.69
C ILE A 188 3.36 14.87 -17.63
N PHE A 189 2.07 15.06 -17.89
CA PHE A 189 1.57 15.97 -18.93
C PHE A 189 1.17 17.34 -18.40
N GLY A 190 1.00 17.51 -17.12
CA GLY A 190 0.67 18.76 -16.47
C GLY A 190 -0.66 18.72 -15.71
N ILE A 191 -1.09 19.88 -15.21
CA ILE A 191 -2.27 20.00 -14.36
C ILE A 191 -3.55 19.92 -15.22
N GLY A 192 -4.40 18.93 -14.91
CA GLY A 192 -5.72 18.76 -15.51
C GLY A 192 -6.78 18.43 -14.46
N LEU A 193 -7.94 17.93 -14.90
CA LEU A 193 -9.05 17.59 -14.00
C LEU A 193 -8.76 16.38 -13.09
N GLY A 194 -7.73 15.57 -13.36
CA GLY A 194 -7.35 14.43 -12.52
C GLY A 194 -6.95 14.83 -11.09
N TRP A 195 -6.45 16.05 -10.89
CA TRP A 195 -6.14 16.57 -9.55
C TRP A 195 -7.36 16.71 -8.67
N THR A 196 -8.56 16.94 -9.22
CA THR A 196 -9.81 17.02 -8.44
C THR A 196 -10.16 15.67 -7.82
N ALA A 197 -9.99 14.58 -8.55
CA ALA A 197 -10.19 13.23 -8.03
C ALA A 197 -9.15 12.88 -6.93
N VAL A 198 -7.89 13.23 -7.14
CA VAL A 198 -6.81 13.05 -6.14
C VAL A 198 -7.10 13.85 -4.88
N LEU A 199 -7.52 15.12 -5.02
CA LEU A 199 -7.93 15.97 -3.89
C LEU A 199 -9.16 15.39 -3.19
N GLY A 200 -10.16 14.92 -3.95
CA GLY A 200 -11.35 14.27 -3.40
C GLY A 200 -11.00 13.06 -2.53
N ILE A 201 -10.10 12.19 -2.98
CA ILE A 201 -9.61 11.06 -2.20
C ILE A 201 -8.88 11.52 -0.94
N PHE A 202 -8.02 12.54 -1.06
CA PHE A 202 -7.31 13.10 0.09
C PHE A 202 -8.27 13.64 1.15
N LEU A 203 -9.29 14.41 0.75
CA LEU A 203 -10.30 14.97 1.65
C LEU A 203 -11.20 13.86 2.24
N PHE A 204 -11.57 12.87 1.45
CA PHE A 204 -12.31 11.69 1.92
C PHE A 204 -11.53 10.94 3.00
N ASP A 205 -10.25 10.65 2.76
CA ASP A 205 -9.37 10.01 3.72
C ASP A 205 -9.10 10.89 4.94
N LEU A 206 -9.09 12.23 4.78
CA LEU A 206 -8.81 13.17 5.87
C LEU A 206 -10.01 13.36 6.79
N PHE A 207 -11.21 13.54 6.28
CA PHE A 207 -12.36 13.95 7.08
C PHE A 207 -13.36 12.82 7.33
N ILE A 208 -13.52 11.88 6.41
CA ILE A 208 -14.61 10.90 6.46
C ILE A 208 -14.14 9.58 7.09
N LEU A 209 -13.16 8.93 6.49
CA LEU A 209 -12.74 7.58 6.92
C LEU A 209 -11.23 7.39 6.81
N ARG A 210 -10.59 6.95 7.86
CA ARG A 210 -9.15 6.68 7.86
C ARG A 210 -8.79 5.61 6.83
N ASN A 211 -7.89 5.93 5.90
CA ASN A 211 -7.52 5.05 4.78
C ASN A 211 -8.74 4.54 3.99
N GLY A 212 -9.77 5.39 3.83
CA GLY A 212 -11.05 5.03 3.26
C GLY A 212 -10.91 4.53 1.82
N TRP A 213 -10.12 5.21 1.00
CA TRP A 213 -9.87 4.75 -0.36
C TRP A 213 -9.09 3.42 -0.39
N CYS A 214 -7.85 3.42 0.12
CA CYS A 214 -6.97 2.27 0.02
C CYS A 214 -7.42 1.06 0.84
N GLY A 215 -8.06 1.29 1.98
CA GLY A 215 -8.50 0.25 2.90
C GLY A 215 -9.88 -0.32 2.62
N HIS A 216 -10.77 0.41 1.92
CA HIS A 216 -12.18 0.05 1.82
C HIS A 216 -12.74 0.05 0.40
N LEU A 217 -12.27 0.92 -0.50
CA LEU A 217 -12.87 1.12 -1.82
C LEU A 217 -12.01 0.63 -2.98
N CYS A 218 -10.67 0.63 -2.84
CA CYS A 218 -9.77 0.34 -3.95
C CYS A 218 -9.84 -1.13 -4.40
N PRO A 219 -10.35 -1.43 -5.62
CA PRO A 219 -10.44 -2.80 -6.13
C PRO A 219 -9.06 -3.40 -6.43
N LEU A 220 -8.10 -2.59 -6.86
CA LEU A 220 -6.73 -3.01 -7.05
C LEU A 220 -6.09 -3.51 -5.74
N GLY A 221 -6.37 -2.83 -4.61
CA GLY A 221 -5.96 -3.27 -3.28
C GLY A 221 -6.60 -4.60 -2.86
N ALA A 222 -7.86 -4.86 -3.27
CA ALA A 222 -8.53 -6.14 -3.06
C ALA A 222 -7.90 -7.25 -3.91
N PHE A 223 -7.63 -6.98 -5.19
CA PHE A 223 -6.97 -7.92 -6.09
C PHE A 223 -5.59 -8.35 -5.54
N TYR A 224 -4.74 -7.38 -5.18
CA TYR A 224 -3.44 -7.70 -4.62
C TYR A 224 -3.51 -8.35 -3.22
N ALA A 225 -4.58 -8.17 -2.47
CA ALA A 225 -4.80 -8.90 -1.22
C ALA A 225 -5.07 -10.39 -1.46
N LEU A 226 -5.76 -10.73 -2.56
CA LEU A 226 -5.94 -12.13 -2.97
C LEU A 226 -4.62 -12.76 -3.43
N VAL A 227 -3.85 -12.05 -4.26
CA VAL A 227 -2.50 -12.47 -4.69
C VAL A 227 -1.58 -12.66 -3.48
N GLY A 228 -1.66 -11.78 -2.49
CA GLY A 228 -0.86 -11.81 -1.27
C GLY A 228 -1.06 -13.03 -0.37
N ARG A 229 -2.08 -13.85 -0.63
CA ARG A 229 -2.24 -15.14 0.05
C ARG A 229 -1.11 -16.12 -0.29
N LEU A 230 -0.50 -15.98 -1.47
CA LEU A 230 0.61 -16.79 -1.95
C LEU A 230 1.99 -16.28 -1.47
N ALA A 231 2.02 -15.14 -0.78
CA ALA A 231 3.26 -14.46 -0.39
C ALA A 231 4.20 -15.33 0.45
N GLN A 232 5.46 -15.32 0.08
CA GLN A 232 6.55 -15.96 0.82
C GLN A 232 7.20 -14.99 1.83
N VAL A 233 7.26 -13.69 1.47
CA VAL A 233 7.82 -12.67 2.35
C VAL A 233 6.74 -12.15 3.29
N ARG A 234 6.88 -12.45 4.57
CA ARG A 234 5.91 -12.12 5.62
C ARG A 234 6.62 -11.53 6.83
N VAL A 235 5.87 -10.77 7.63
CA VAL A 235 6.38 -10.24 8.89
C VAL A 235 6.37 -11.35 9.91
N ALA A 236 7.55 -11.72 10.43
CA ALA A 236 7.70 -12.67 11.52
C ALA A 236 7.13 -12.10 12.82
N PHE A 237 6.58 -12.97 13.66
CA PHE A 237 6.03 -12.61 14.96
C PHE A 237 6.53 -13.58 16.04
N ASP A 238 7.17 -13.01 17.06
CA ASP A 238 7.64 -13.75 18.22
C ASP A 238 6.67 -13.54 19.40
N ALA A 239 5.84 -14.53 19.66
CA ALA A 239 4.82 -14.46 20.70
C ALA A 239 5.40 -14.37 22.13
N PRO A 240 6.49 -15.11 22.49
CA PRO A 240 7.11 -15.02 23.82
C PRO A 240 7.65 -13.65 24.18
N THR A 241 8.09 -12.84 23.19
CA THR A 241 8.59 -11.49 23.45
C THR A 241 7.51 -10.42 23.45
N CYS A 242 6.37 -10.69 22.85
CA CYS A 242 5.29 -9.70 22.69
C CYS A 242 4.62 -9.32 24.01
N THR A 243 4.70 -8.05 24.41
CA THR A 243 4.03 -7.49 25.59
C THR A 243 2.59 -7.02 25.35
N HIS A 244 2.06 -7.17 24.13
CA HIS A 244 0.72 -6.69 23.73
C HIS A 244 0.52 -5.19 23.93
N CYS A 245 1.55 -4.37 23.73
CA CYS A 245 1.47 -2.90 23.89
C CYS A 245 0.53 -2.21 22.89
N GLY A 246 0.16 -2.86 21.78
CA GLY A 246 -0.79 -2.33 20.77
C GLY A 246 -0.21 -1.29 19.80
N GLU A 247 1.05 -0.87 19.93
CA GLU A 247 1.65 0.16 19.07
C GLU A 247 1.66 -0.23 17.59
N CYS A 248 1.92 -1.50 17.29
CA CYS A 248 1.87 -2.02 15.92
C CYS A 248 0.46 -1.87 15.30
N ALA A 249 -0.61 -2.15 16.05
CA ALA A 249 -1.99 -2.01 15.58
C ALA A 249 -2.38 -0.54 15.40
N ARG A 250 -1.92 0.35 16.28
CA ARG A 250 -2.19 1.79 16.22
C ARG A 250 -1.66 2.44 14.94
N LEU A 251 -0.48 2.00 14.48
CA LEU A 251 0.17 2.56 13.29
C LEU A 251 -0.13 1.78 12.01
N CYS A 252 -0.66 0.58 12.11
CA CYS A 252 -1.01 -0.23 10.94
C CYS A 252 -2.12 0.45 10.12
N PRO A 253 -1.96 0.60 8.79
CA PRO A 253 -3.05 1.06 7.92
C PRO A 253 -4.20 0.05 7.83
N GLU A 254 -3.89 -1.24 8.08
CA GLU A 254 -4.80 -2.38 8.00
C GLU A 254 -4.76 -3.18 9.32
N PRO A 255 -5.24 -2.63 10.44
CA PRO A 255 -5.08 -3.27 11.77
C PRO A 255 -5.70 -4.66 11.88
N GLN A 256 -6.68 -5.01 11.04
CA GLN A 256 -7.29 -6.35 11.02
C GLN A 256 -6.31 -7.46 10.63
N VAL A 257 -5.21 -7.13 9.91
CA VAL A 257 -4.19 -8.14 9.55
C VAL A 257 -3.36 -8.60 10.75
N LEU A 258 -3.35 -7.80 11.83
CA LEU A 258 -2.59 -8.08 13.04
C LEU A 258 -3.42 -8.94 14.01
N ASN A 259 -3.85 -10.13 13.56
CA ASN A 259 -4.43 -11.13 14.44
C ASN A 259 -3.32 -11.82 15.25
N LEU A 260 -2.97 -11.23 16.40
CA LEU A 260 -1.86 -11.72 17.22
C LEU A 260 -2.07 -13.16 17.74
N LYS A 261 -3.32 -13.62 17.89
CA LYS A 261 -3.60 -15.01 18.29
C LYS A 261 -3.21 -15.99 17.20
N GLU A 262 -3.60 -15.71 15.96
CA GLU A 262 -3.23 -16.52 14.79
C GLU A 262 -1.73 -16.41 14.50
N ALA A 263 -1.17 -15.21 14.59
CA ALA A 263 0.25 -14.98 14.41
C ALA A 263 1.12 -15.74 15.43
N ALA A 264 0.63 -15.92 16.67
CA ALA A 264 1.34 -16.69 17.70
C ALA A 264 1.45 -18.18 17.35
N THR A 265 0.49 -18.74 16.65
CA THR A 265 0.54 -20.14 16.21
C THR A 265 1.31 -20.30 14.90
N ALA A 266 1.22 -19.33 13.98
CA ALA A 266 1.87 -19.36 12.68
C ALA A 266 3.34 -18.87 12.70
N GLY A 267 3.76 -18.18 13.77
CA GLY A 267 5.07 -17.51 13.85
C GLY A 267 5.22 -16.30 12.93
N MET A 268 4.15 -15.89 12.22
CA MET A 268 4.16 -14.80 11.25
C MET A 268 2.77 -14.21 11.03
N ILE A 269 2.70 -13.04 10.40
CA ILE A 269 1.43 -12.45 9.94
C ILE A 269 1.01 -13.15 8.64
N SER A 270 -0.01 -14.00 8.72
CA SER A 270 -0.48 -14.88 7.62
C SER A 270 -1.35 -14.16 6.58
N SER A 271 -1.97 -13.03 6.95
CA SER A 271 -2.97 -12.34 6.12
C SER A 271 -2.39 -11.80 4.81
N GLY A 272 -2.99 -12.17 3.67
CA GLY A 272 -2.68 -11.62 2.34
C GLY A 272 -2.99 -10.13 2.20
N GLU A 273 -3.73 -9.55 3.15
CA GLU A 273 -4.03 -8.12 3.21
C GLU A 273 -2.88 -7.28 3.76
N CYS A 274 -1.83 -7.92 4.30
CA CYS A 274 -0.64 -7.22 4.78
C CYS A 274 0.07 -6.55 3.61
N SER A 275 0.35 -5.24 3.77
CA SER A 275 1.04 -4.45 2.73
C SER A 275 2.57 -4.49 2.85
N ASN A 276 3.13 -5.28 3.75
CA ASN A 276 4.57 -5.38 4.02
C ASN A 276 5.28 -4.02 4.15
N CYS A 277 4.59 -3.07 4.79
CA CYS A 277 5.07 -1.68 4.90
C CYS A 277 6.14 -1.48 6.00
N GLY A 278 6.38 -2.47 6.85
CA GLY A 278 7.41 -2.45 7.89
C GLY A 278 7.14 -1.58 9.13
N ARG A 279 6.00 -0.88 9.20
CA ARG A 279 5.70 0.04 10.33
C ARG A 279 5.61 -0.66 11.68
N CYS A 280 5.03 -1.86 11.71
CA CYS A 280 4.90 -2.64 12.94
C CYS A 280 6.27 -3.08 13.49
N ILE A 281 7.25 -3.29 12.60
CA ILE A 281 8.62 -3.67 12.99
C ILE A 281 9.32 -2.48 13.64
N THR A 282 9.24 -1.29 13.01
CA THR A 282 9.98 -0.10 13.46
C THR A 282 9.49 0.52 14.76
N VAL A 283 8.26 0.21 15.18
CA VAL A 283 7.68 0.73 16.42
C VAL A 283 7.59 -0.32 17.52
N CYS A 284 8.00 -1.55 17.25
CA CYS A 284 8.03 -2.58 18.27
C CYS A 284 9.18 -2.29 19.25
N PRO A 285 8.89 -2.18 20.55
CA PRO A 285 9.92 -1.91 21.55
C PRO A 285 10.67 -3.16 21.98
N GLU A 286 10.25 -4.36 21.51
CA GLU A 286 10.78 -5.67 21.87
C GLU A 286 11.69 -6.24 20.79
#